data_c022d4b7a73c03ca4a897d5a16abebc0
#
_entry.id   c022d4b7a73c03ca4a897d5a16abebc0
#
_cell.length_a   1.000
_cell.length_b   1.000
_cell.length_c   1.000
_cell.angle_alpha   90.00
_cell.angle_beta   90.00
_cell.angle_gamma   90.00
#
_symmetry.space_group_name_H-M   'P 1'
#
loop_
_entity.id
_entity.type
_entity.pdbx_description
1 polymer ?
#
loop_
_entity_poly.entity_id
_entity_poly.type
_entity_poly.pdbx_seq_one_letter_code
_entity_poly.pdbx_strand_id
1 'polypeptide(L)'
;MTDLTNPAIDRDPSAREKLGHDVFARGVTPAGVLRPTSIEALSAGIRAAAKQGLAIVPRGGGMSYTGGYVADRDDALVIDMAGMNRILAINQTDMTVTVEAGCTWSALYEALHPQGLRTPLWGTLSGIKAAIGGGASQNGTFWGARNGTIADSVLSYRVVLADGAVMDTGKSFFRGFGPDLTGLFGGDCGALAVKAHVTLPLIREAEAFAYGSFAFDTPADYCAAMSEIARCGLAMESFGFDPFLQAQRMRRDSLAADAKSLVTMMKAQGGFWRAIKEGAKVVTAGRSFLDEAKFSIHCLAEARTRAAADEDMRRIAAIVAANNGREVENTIPKVLRANPFPPVNSMVGPDGGRWLPVHGIVPHSRALQTIEALVALFEANEAEMERLAIGAGYMFLTVGATGFLIEPCFYWPDELWGLHTESVESAHLAKLNRYPPNPEARALVERLRKGVIDVISALDGVHFQIGRTYPLEQRSDPRAWRLLKAVKAELDPQGLMNPGVLGL
;
A
#
# COMPACT_ATOMS: atom_id res chain seq x y z
N MET A 1 3.77 -2.85 -40.27
CA MET A 1 2.43 -2.48 -39.77
C MET A 1 2.00 -3.56 -38.80
N THR A 2 2.01 -3.26 -37.51
CA THR A 2 1.60 -4.20 -36.46
C THR A 2 0.12 -4.51 -36.62
N ASP A 3 -0.20 -5.77 -36.86
CA ASP A 3 -1.60 -6.24 -36.96
C ASP A 3 -2.21 -6.30 -35.53
N LEU A 4 -2.61 -5.14 -35.04
CA LEU A 4 -3.33 -4.99 -33.79
C LEU A 4 -4.85 -5.25 -33.96
N THR A 5 -5.27 -6.02 -34.94
CA THR A 5 -6.69 -6.28 -35.26
C THR A 5 -7.40 -7.20 -34.27
N ASN A 6 -6.74 -7.60 -33.15
CA ASN A 6 -7.41 -8.34 -32.08
C ASN A 6 -8.52 -7.45 -31.49
N PRO A 7 -9.82 -7.82 -31.59
CA PRO A 7 -10.94 -7.02 -31.09
C PRO A 7 -10.97 -6.88 -29.57
N ALA A 8 -10.12 -7.61 -28.83
CA ALA A 8 -9.98 -7.51 -27.39
C ALA A 8 -9.04 -6.37 -26.94
N ILE A 9 -8.32 -5.70 -27.85
CA ILE A 9 -7.43 -4.58 -27.51
C ILE A 9 -8.20 -3.27 -27.66
N ASP A 10 -8.41 -2.58 -26.53
CA ASP A 10 -8.99 -1.26 -26.49
C ASP A 10 -7.96 -0.20 -26.91
N ARG A 11 -8.35 0.66 -27.83
CA ARG A 11 -7.51 1.72 -28.40
C ARG A 11 -8.09 3.11 -28.17
N ASP A 12 -9.14 3.21 -27.37
CA ASP A 12 -9.69 4.50 -27.00
C ASP A 12 -8.58 5.40 -26.43
N PRO A 13 -8.37 6.60 -26.99
CA PRO A 13 -7.30 7.50 -26.55
C PRO A 13 -7.39 7.85 -25.07
N SER A 14 -8.61 8.04 -24.53
CA SER A 14 -8.84 8.39 -23.13
C SER A 14 -8.44 7.23 -22.19
N ALA A 15 -8.84 5.99 -22.53
CA ALA A 15 -8.47 4.80 -21.77
C ALA A 15 -6.95 4.58 -21.77
N ARG A 16 -6.29 4.78 -22.91
CA ARG A 16 -4.84 4.66 -23.07
C ARG A 16 -4.09 5.70 -22.26
N GLU A 17 -4.50 6.97 -22.35
CA GLU A 17 -3.90 8.05 -21.56
C GLU A 17 -4.01 7.77 -20.07
N LYS A 18 -5.21 7.47 -19.58
CA LYS A 18 -5.48 7.19 -18.17
C LYS A 18 -4.61 6.04 -17.62
N LEU A 19 -4.52 4.94 -18.36
CA LEU A 19 -3.79 3.77 -17.91
C LEU A 19 -2.27 3.88 -18.14
N GLY A 20 -1.80 4.92 -18.81
CA GLY A 20 -0.39 5.26 -18.95
C GLY A 20 0.23 5.94 -17.71
N HIS A 21 -0.56 6.25 -16.67
CA HIS A 21 -0.11 7.01 -15.49
C HIS A 21 -0.20 6.18 -14.20
N ASP A 22 0.65 6.51 -13.23
CA ASP A 22 0.41 6.18 -11.83
C ASP A 22 0.00 7.45 -11.04
N VAL A 23 -0.03 7.36 -9.71
CA VAL A 23 -0.43 8.49 -8.85
C VAL A 23 0.53 9.67 -8.97
N PHE A 24 1.81 9.43 -9.30
CA PHE A 24 2.83 10.48 -9.41
C PHE A 24 3.43 10.62 -10.81
N ALA A 25 3.77 9.50 -11.46
CA ALA A 25 4.48 9.51 -12.74
C ALA A 25 3.54 9.51 -13.95
N ARG A 26 3.86 10.32 -14.94
CA ARG A 26 3.21 10.32 -16.25
C ARG A 26 4.08 9.57 -17.23
N GLY A 27 3.57 8.45 -17.75
CA GLY A 27 4.24 7.64 -18.77
C GLY A 27 3.91 8.06 -20.19
N VAL A 28 4.42 7.29 -21.12
CA VAL A 28 4.07 7.38 -22.54
C VAL A 28 2.69 6.76 -22.74
N THR A 29 1.89 7.30 -23.65
CA THR A 29 0.59 6.73 -24.02
C THR A 29 0.81 5.34 -24.67
N PRO A 30 0.33 4.23 -24.07
CA PRO A 30 0.58 2.90 -24.58
C PRO A 30 -0.12 2.66 -25.92
N ALA A 31 0.33 1.67 -26.71
CA ALA A 31 -0.26 1.27 -28.00
C ALA A 31 -1.71 0.78 -27.85
N GLY A 32 -2.05 0.18 -26.72
CA GLY A 32 -3.39 -0.32 -26.43
C GLY A 32 -3.53 -0.85 -25.01
N VAL A 33 -4.76 -1.24 -24.68
CA VAL A 33 -5.11 -1.86 -23.40
C VAL A 33 -5.80 -3.19 -23.65
N LEU A 34 -5.31 -4.26 -23.01
CA LEU A 34 -5.98 -5.55 -22.97
C LEU A 34 -6.69 -5.72 -21.63
N ARG A 35 -7.98 -6.08 -21.64
CA ARG A 35 -8.77 -6.38 -20.43
C ARG A 35 -9.19 -7.86 -20.46
N PRO A 36 -8.34 -8.78 -19.97
CA PRO A 36 -8.66 -10.19 -19.94
C PRO A 36 -9.74 -10.48 -18.89
N THR A 37 -10.61 -11.46 -19.18
CA THR A 37 -11.65 -11.97 -18.25
C THR A 37 -11.41 -13.43 -17.87
N SER A 38 -10.35 -14.04 -18.42
CA SER A 38 -9.92 -15.41 -18.10
C SER A 38 -8.42 -15.55 -18.32
N ILE A 39 -7.84 -16.62 -17.76
CA ILE A 39 -6.42 -16.91 -17.92
C ILE A 39 -6.07 -17.28 -19.38
N GLU A 40 -6.99 -17.89 -20.10
CA GLU A 40 -6.84 -18.22 -21.51
C GLU A 40 -6.77 -16.95 -22.36
N ALA A 41 -7.66 -15.99 -22.10
CA ALA A 41 -7.64 -14.68 -22.77
C ALA A 41 -6.36 -13.89 -22.43
N LEU A 42 -5.92 -13.92 -21.18
CA LEU A 42 -4.65 -13.31 -20.76
C LEU A 42 -3.46 -13.95 -21.49
N SER A 43 -3.35 -15.29 -21.49
CA SER A 43 -2.29 -16.04 -22.16
C SER A 43 -2.26 -15.75 -23.67
N ALA A 44 -3.41 -15.79 -24.31
CA ALA A 44 -3.52 -15.50 -25.75
C ALA A 44 -3.11 -14.06 -26.08
N GLY A 45 -3.53 -13.10 -25.25
CA GLY A 45 -3.18 -11.69 -25.43
C GLY A 45 -1.69 -11.42 -25.24
N ILE A 46 -1.07 -11.99 -24.21
CA ILE A 46 0.39 -11.89 -23.97
C ILE A 46 1.16 -12.52 -25.15
N ARG A 47 0.76 -13.72 -25.60
CA ARG A 47 1.39 -14.38 -26.75
C ARG A 47 1.28 -13.56 -28.04
N ALA A 48 0.16 -12.90 -28.25
CA ALA A 48 -0.03 -12.02 -29.40
C ALA A 48 0.84 -10.77 -29.30
N ALA A 49 0.97 -10.19 -28.12
CA ALA A 49 1.86 -9.06 -27.85
C ALA A 49 3.34 -9.43 -28.09
N ALA A 50 3.79 -10.56 -27.53
CA ALA A 50 5.15 -11.05 -27.69
C ALA A 50 5.53 -11.31 -29.15
N LYS A 51 4.63 -11.89 -29.94
CA LYS A 51 4.84 -12.09 -31.40
C LYS A 51 5.02 -10.79 -32.17
N GLN A 52 4.51 -9.68 -31.64
CA GLN A 52 4.62 -8.34 -32.23
C GLN A 52 5.76 -7.51 -31.61
N GLY A 53 6.49 -8.05 -30.65
CA GLY A 53 7.55 -7.35 -29.93
C GLY A 53 7.05 -6.22 -29.03
N LEU A 54 5.75 -6.24 -28.65
CA LEU A 54 5.17 -5.22 -27.78
C LEU A 54 5.61 -5.43 -26.33
N ALA A 55 5.95 -4.34 -25.64
CA ALA A 55 6.15 -4.38 -24.20
C ALA A 55 4.83 -4.71 -23.48
N ILE A 56 4.90 -5.53 -22.43
CA ILE A 56 3.73 -6.00 -21.66
C ILE A 56 3.78 -5.36 -20.28
N VAL A 57 2.84 -4.48 -19.99
CA VAL A 57 2.80 -3.71 -18.73
C VAL A 57 1.57 -4.15 -17.91
N PRO A 58 1.72 -5.01 -16.88
CA PRO A 58 0.60 -5.41 -16.04
C PRO A 58 0.18 -4.30 -15.09
N ARG A 59 -1.15 -4.10 -14.95
CA ARG A 59 -1.75 -3.10 -14.10
C ARG A 59 -2.91 -3.68 -13.30
N GLY A 60 -2.87 -3.50 -11.98
CA GLY A 60 -3.98 -3.77 -11.07
C GLY A 60 -4.85 -2.51 -10.84
N GLY A 61 -5.19 -2.20 -9.60
CA GLY A 61 -6.05 -1.07 -9.23
C GLY A 61 -5.45 0.32 -9.42
N GLY A 62 -4.18 0.46 -9.83
CA GLY A 62 -3.55 1.74 -10.13
C GLY A 62 -3.25 2.62 -8.90
N MET A 63 -3.01 2.02 -7.74
CA MET A 63 -2.84 2.74 -6.47
C MET A 63 -1.38 2.99 -6.06
N SER A 64 -0.40 2.55 -6.85
CA SER A 64 1.02 2.81 -6.60
C SER A 64 1.49 4.12 -7.24
N TYR A 65 2.65 4.58 -6.82
CA TYR A 65 3.28 5.86 -7.18
C TYR A 65 4.77 5.71 -7.50
N THR A 66 5.20 4.49 -7.83
CA THR A 66 6.62 4.15 -8.02
C THR A 66 7.01 3.84 -9.47
N GLY A 67 6.13 4.15 -10.42
CA GLY A 67 6.35 3.87 -11.84
C GLY A 67 6.28 2.39 -12.21
N GLY A 68 5.83 1.50 -11.32
CA GLY A 68 5.85 0.05 -11.51
C GLY A 68 4.92 -0.49 -12.59
N TYR A 69 3.94 0.30 -13.02
CA TYR A 69 2.99 -0.05 -14.10
C TYR A 69 2.80 1.10 -15.10
N VAL A 70 3.78 1.98 -15.18
CA VAL A 70 3.79 3.10 -16.13
C VAL A 70 4.55 2.68 -17.38
N ALA A 71 3.92 2.82 -18.54
CA ALA A 71 4.58 2.53 -19.81
C ALA A 71 5.67 3.59 -20.10
N ASP A 72 6.87 3.13 -20.44
CA ASP A 72 7.99 3.96 -20.88
C ASP A 72 8.24 3.92 -22.40
N ARG A 73 7.44 3.09 -23.10
CA ARG A 73 7.49 2.89 -24.54
C ARG A 73 6.08 3.05 -25.13
N ASP A 74 5.97 3.65 -26.30
CA ASP A 74 4.71 3.85 -27.01
C ASP A 74 4.16 2.56 -27.67
N ASP A 75 5.01 1.54 -27.83
CA ASP A 75 4.64 0.19 -28.26
C ASP A 75 4.23 -0.74 -27.09
N ALA A 76 3.96 -0.20 -25.92
CA ALA A 76 3.51 -0.99 -24.77
C ALA A 76 2.03 -1.38 -24.88
N LEU A 77 1.71 -2.62 -24.50
CA LEU A 77 0.35 -3.10 -24.25
C LEU A 77 0.14 -3.15 -22.72
N VAL A 78 -0.77 -2.31 -22.21
CA VAL A 78 -1.18 -2.37 -20.81
C VAL A 78 -2.16 -3.52 -20.61
N ILE A 79 -1.88 -4.39 -19.65
CA ILE A 79 -2.78 -5.48 -19.25
C ILE A 79 -3.56 -5.01 -18.02
N ASP A 80 -4.80 -4.57 -18.22
CA ASP A 80 -5.70 -4.15 -17.15
C ASP A 80 -6.39 -5.38 -16.54
N MET A 81 -5.95 -5.74 -15.33
CA MET A 81 -6.41 -6.94 -14.62
C MET A 81 -7.80 -6.79 -13.97
N ALA A 82 -8.46 -5.63 -14.09
CA ALA A 82 -9.75 -5.38 -13.45
C ALA A 82 -10.87 -6.36 -13.89
N GLY A 83 -10.75 -6.96 -15.08
CA GLY A 83 -11.67 -7.98 -15.60
C GLY A 83 -11.50 -9.37 -14.96
N MET A 84 -10.36 -9.65 -14.30
CA MET A 84 -10.08 -10.90 -13.59
C MET A 84 -10.15 -10.64 -12.08
N ASN A 85 -11.36 -10.55 -11.53
CA ASN A 85 -11.61 -10.07 -10.17
C ASN A 85 -12.42 -11.03 -9.28
N ARG A 86 -12.59 -12.28 -9.70
CA ARG A 86 -13.39 -13.28 -8.98
C ARG A 86 -12.64 -13.88 -7.80
N ILE A 87 -13.37 -14.24 -6.76
CA ILE A 87 -12.94 -15.18 -5.72
C ILE A 87 -13.25 -16.58 -6.25
N LEU A 88 -12.20 -17.36 -6.54
CA LEU A 88 -12.32 -18.65 -7.22
C LEU A 88 -12.69 -19.78 -6.25
N ALA A 89 -12.12 -19.75 -5.04
CA ALA A 89 -12.40 -20.76 -4.01
C ALA A 89 -12.10 -20.21 -2.61
N ILE A 90 -12.98 -20.49 -1.66
CA ILE A 90 -12.75 -20.35 -0.22
C ILE A 90 -12.79 -21.76 0.37
N ASN A 91 -11.65 -22.28 0.79
CA ASN A 91 -11.55 -23.62 1.37
C ASN A 91 -11.34 -23.52 2.89
N GLN A 92 -12.41 -23.64 3.64
CA GLN A 92 -12.35 -23.56 5.11
C GLN A 92 -11.73 -24.78 5.77
N THR A 93 -11.70 -25.93 5.08
CA THR A 93 -11.06 -27.14 5.60
C THR A 93 -9.55 -27.01 5.57
N ASP A 94 -9.00 -26.56 4.44
CA ASP A 94 -7.58 -26.37 4.23
C ASP A 94 -7.09 -24.95 4.60
N MET A 95 -8.03 -24.10 5.05
CA MET A 95 -7.75 -22.70 5.43
C MET A 95 -7.01 -21.91 4.34
N THR A 96 -7.56 -21.94 3.12
CA THR A 96 -7.00 -21.24 1.97
C THR A 96 -8.07 -20.50 1.17
N VAL A 97 -7.67 -19.43 0.50
CA VAL A 97 -8.50 -18.73 -0.49
C VAL A 97 -7.68 -18.51 -1.76
N THR A 98 -8.30 -18.77 -2.90
CA THR A 98 -7.73 -18.48 -4.22
C THR A 98 -8.58 -17.42 -4.91
N VAL A 99 -7.92 -16.37 -5.37
CA VAL A 99 -8.56 -15.24 -6.06
C VAL A 99 -7.88 -14.97 -7.40
N GLU A 100 -8.60 -14.35 -8.32
CA GLU A 100 -8.01 -13.72 -9.49
C GLU A 100 -7.25 -12.46 -9.09
N ALA A 101 -6.18 -12.13 -9.81
CA ALA A 101 -5.24 -11.07 -9.43
C ALA A 101 -5.85 -9.66 -9.39
N GLY A 102 -6.94 -9.42 -10.13
CA GLY A 102 -7.70 -8.15 -10.11
C GLY A 102 -8.72 -8.05 -8.98
N CYS A 103 -8.93 -9.10 -8.18
CA CYS A 103 -9.79 -9.04 -6.99
C CYS A 103 -9.25 -7.98 -6.01
N THR A 104 -10.12 -7.11 -5.49
CA THR A 104 -9.72 -6.08 -4.53
C THR A 104 -9.69 -6.63 -3.10
N TRP A 105 -8.92 -5.97 -2.22
CA TRP A 105 -8.88 -6.32 -0.81
C TRP A 105 -10.24 -6.15 -0.13
N SER A 106 -11.00 -5.11 -0.50
CA SER A 106 -12.36 -4.88 0.00
C SER A 106 -13.29 -6.03 -0.37
N ALA A 107 -13.30 -6.46 -1.64
CA ALA A 107 -14.14 -7.57 -2.09
C ALA A 107 -13.80 -8.89 -1.37
N LEU A 108 -12.49 -9.15 -1.15
CA LEU A 108 -12.07 -10.33 -0.40
C LEU A 108 -12.50 -10.23 1.08
N TYR A 109 -12.33 -9.08 1.71
CA TYR A 109 -12.75 -8.85 3.09
C TYR A 109 -14.27 -9.04 3.25
N GLU A 110 -15.06 -8.44 2.36
CA GLU A 110 -16.53 -8.57 2.37
C GLU A 110 -17.01 -10.02 2.24
N ALA A 111 -16.26 -10.85 1.50
CA ALA A 111 -16.55 -12.27 1.36
C ALA A 111 -16.13 -13.13 2.57
N LEU A 112 -15.02 -12.78 3.24
CA LEU A 112 -14.44 -13.58 4.33
C LEU A 112 -14.96 -13.18 5.71
N HIS A 113 -15.09 -11.89 5.97
CA HIS A 113 -15.48 -11.34 7.28
C HIS A 113 -16.79 -11.92 7.85
N PRO A 114 -17.89 -12.07 7.05
CA PRO A 114 -19.10 -12.69 7.55
C PRO A 114 -18.96 -14.17 7.96
N GLN A 115 -17.87 -14.81 7.53
CA GLN A 115 -17.53 -16.19 7.86
C GLN A 115 -16.54 -16.29 9.05
N GLY A 116 -16.18 -15.16 9.68
CA GLY A 116 -15.18 -15.08 10.73
C GLY A 116 -13.76 -15.44 10.25
N LEU A 117 -13.46 -15.14 8.98
CA LEU A 117 -12.20 -15.48 8.32
C LEU A 117 -11.53 -14.23 7.77
N ARG A 118 -10.21 -14.24 7.73
CA ARG A 118 -9.37 -13.27 7.01
C ARG A 118 -8.02 -13.87 6.61
N THR A 119 -7.27 -13.15 5.81
CA THR A 119 -5.86 -13.45 5.55
C THR A 119 -4.97 -12.84 6.65
N PRO A 120 -3.74 -13.35 6.92
CA PRO A 120 -2.84 -12.78 7.93
C PRO A 120 -2.55 -11.30 7.70
N LEU A 121 -1.98 -10.93 6.56
CA LEU A 121 -2.06 -9.58 6.02
C LEU A 121 -3.31 -9.51 5.15
N TRP A 122 -4.19 -8.55 5.41
CA TRP A 122 -5.52 -8.52 4.82
C TRP A 122 -5.85 -7.23 4.06
N GLY A 123 -4.84 -6.40 3.76
CA GLY A 123 -4.96 -5.33 2.79
C GLY A 123 -4.12 -4.09 3.06
N THR A 124 -4.34 -3.10 2.20
CA THR A 124 -3.80 -1.74 2.30
C THR A 124 -4.95 -0.75 2.48
N LEU A 125 -4.67 0.48 2.93
CA LEU A 125 -5.70 1.52 3.09
C LEU A 125 -6.48 1.82 1.79
N SER A 126 -5.83 1.65 0.63
CA SER A 126 -6.45 1.82 -0.69
C SER A 126 -7.21 0.57 -1.17
N GLY A 127 -7.47 -0.41 -0.30
CA GLY A 127 -8.00 -1.73 -0.62
C GLY A 127 -9.35 -1.75 -1.32
N ILE A 128 -10.11 -0.67 -1.29
CA ILE A 128 -11.33 -0.51 -2.08
C ILE A 128 -11.04 -0.56 -3.60
N LYS A 129 -9.84 -0.16 -4.03
CA LYS A 129 -9.38 -0.18 -5.43
C LYS A 129 -8.12 -1.02 -5.64
N ALA A 130 -7.25 -1.13 -4.64
CA ALA A 130 -6.02 -1.91 -4.74
C ALA A 130 -6.35 -3.39 -4.93
N ALA A 131 -5.85 -3.97 -6.02
CA ALA A 131 -6.02 -5.37 -6.36
C ALA A 131 -4.98 -6.24 -5.63
N ILE A 132 -5.35 -7.48 -5.30
CA ILE A 132 -4.49 -8.43 -4.57
C ILE A 132 -3.24 -8.76 -5.38
N GLY A 133 -3.37 -9.01 -6.69
CA GLY A 133 -2.21 -9.23 -7.56
C GLY A 133 -1.28 -8.03 -7.67
N GLY A 134 -1.85 -6.80 -7.72
CA GLY A 134 -1.08 -5.57 -7.69
C GLY A 134 -0.36 -5.37 -6.35
N GLY A 135 -1.04 -5.61 -5.23
CA GLY A 135 -0.46 -5.59 -3.89
C GLY A 135 0.68 -6.59 -3.73
N ALA A 136 0.51 -7.82 -4.25
CA ALA A 136 1.55 -8.86 -4.25
C ALA A 136 2.76 -8.47 -5.11
N SER A 137 2.53 -7.85 -6.27
CA SER A 137 3.61 -7.38 -7.16
C SER A 137 4.37 -6.20 -6.57
N GLN A 138 3.69 -5.35 -5.78
CA GLN A 138 4.29 -4.21 -5.11
C GLN A 138 4.76 -4.51 -3.68
N ASN A 139 4.50 -5.70 -3.19
CA ASN A 139 4.80 -6.13 -1.82
C ASN A 139 4.28 -5.16 -0.75
N GLY A 140 3.00 -4.74 -0.89
CA GLY A 140 2.38 -3.79 0.03
C GLY A 140 2.20 -4.31 1.45
N THR A 141 1.97 -3.39 2.39
CA THR A 141 1.65 -3.71 3.78
C THR A 141 0.70 -2.65 4.35
N PHE A 142 -0.09 -2.98 5.34
CA PHE A 142 -0.78 -2.11 6.29
C PHE A 142 -1.61 -2.93 7.27
N TRP A 143 -2.78 -3.45 6.86
CA TRP A 143 -3.66 -4.26 7.72
C TRP A 143 -3.06 -5.63 7.97
N GLY A 144 -2.78 -5.92 9.25
CA GLY A 144 -2.09 -7.13 9.65
C GLY A 144 -0.56 -7.04 9.51
N ALA A 145 0.00 -5.83 9.54
CA ALA A 145 1.44 -5.57 9.37
C ALA A 145 2.34 -6.30 10.38
N ARG A 146 1.82 -6.73 11.55
CA ARG A 146 2.51 -7.66 12.45
C ARG A 146 2.94 -8.95 11.75
N ASN A 147 2.21 -9.40 10.74
CA ASN A 147 2.50 -10.59 9.94
C ASN A 147 3.44 -10.31 8.76
N GLY A 148 4.01 -9.10 8.65
CA GLY A 148 4.93 -8.71 7.59
C GLY A 148 4.26 -7.97 6.44
N THR A 149 4.70 -8.30 5.23
CA THR A 149 4.19 -7.76 3.97
C THR A 149 3.28 -8.78 3.28
N ILE A 150 2.68 -8.38 2.15
CA ILE A 150 1.80 -9.28 1.40
C ILE A 150 2.55 -10.52 0.88
N ALA A 151 3.82 -10.39 0.50
CA ALA A 151 4.63 -11.52 0.04
C ALA A 151 4.82 -12.59 1.14
N ASP A 152 4.81 -12.22 2.41
CA ASP A 152 4.91 -13.15 3.53
C ASP A 152 3.64 -14.01 3.69
N SER A 153 2.50 -13.51 3.21
CA SER A 153 1.19 -14.17 3.32
C SER A 153 0.76 -14.98 2.08
N VAL A 154 1.55 -15.01 0.99
CA VAL A 154 1.14 -15.75 -0.21
C VAL A 154 1.64 -17.20 -0.18
N LEU A 155 0.76 -18.15 -0.48
CA LEU A 155 1.10 -19.56 -0.61
C LEU A 155 1.58 -19.92 -2.02
N SER A 156 0.90 -19.43 -3.06
CA SER A 156 1.29 -19.65 -4.44
C SER A 156 0.69 -18.63 -5.40
N TYR A 157 1.33 -18.49 -6.55
CA TYR A 157 0.80 -17.78 -7.70
C TYR A 157 0.58 -18.73 -8.87
N ARG A 158 -0.46 -18.46 -9.66
CA ARG A 158 -0.53 -18.87 -11.07
C ARG A 158 -0.23 -17.65 -11.91
N VAL A 159 0.83 -17.75 -12.69
CA VAL A 159 1.37 -16.63 -13.51
C VAL A 159 1.32 -16.96 -15.00
N VAL A 160 1.32 -15.91 -15.83
CA VAL A 160 1.48 -16.02 -17.27
C VAL A 160 2.80 -15.37 -17.65
N LEU A 161 3.69 -16.15 -18.27
CA LEU A 161 5.03 -15.74 -18.69
C LEU A 161 4.99 -14.91 -19.98
N ALA A 162 6.14 -14.37 -20.37
CA ALA A 162 6.27 -13.52 -21.56
C ALA A 162 5.90 -14.22 -22.88
N ASP A 163 6.04 -15.54 -22.97
CA ASP A 163 5.63 -16.36 -24.10
C ASP A 163 4.15 -16.79 -24.09
N GLY A 164 3.41 -16.41 -23.03
CA GLY A 164 2.04 -16.80 -22.77
C GLY A 164 1.88 -18.17 -22.10
N ALA A 165 2.97 -18.84 -21.69
CA ALA A 165 2.87 -20.08 -20.92
C ALA A 165 2.31 -19.79 -19.52
N VAL A 166 1.52 -20.72 -19.00
CA VAL A 166 0.96 -20.67 -17.64
C VAL A 166 1.82 -21.52 -16.71
N MET A 167 2.19 -20.95 -15.55
CA MET A 167 3.03 -21.62 -14.57
C MET A 167 2.46 -21.45 -13.16
N ASP A 168 2.48 -22.51 -12.36
CA ASP A 168 2.21 -22.49 -10.91
C ASP A 168 3.52 -22.45 -10.13
N THR A 169 3.64 -21.54 -9.14
CA THR A 169 4.89 -21.33 -8.40
C THR A 169 5.03 -22.21 -7.17
N GLY A 170 3.95 -22.77 -6.66
CA GLY A 170 3.89 -23.58 -5.43
C GLY A 170 2.62 -24.38 -5.33
N LYS A 171 2.36 -24.93 -4.15
CA LYS A 171 1.12 -25.66 -3.85
C LYS A 171 0.12 -24.73 -3.17
N SER A 172 -1.17 -24.96 -3.41
CA SER A 172 -2.25 -24.11 -2.85
C SER A 172 -2.34 -24.15 -1.31
N PHE A 173 -1.71 -25.07 -0.65
CA PHE A 173 -1.76 -25.24 0.80
C PHE A 173 -0.39 -25.14 1.49
N PHE A 174 0.71 -25.14 0.73
CA PHE A 174 2.06 -25.12 1.28
C PHE A 174 3.05 -24.44 0.32
N ARG A 175 3.68 -23.36 0.77
CA ARG A 175 4.61 -22.56 -0.04
C ARG A 175 5.97 -23.23 -0.24
N GLY A 176 6.52 -23.85 0.79
CA GLY A 176 7.89 -24.32 0.88
C GLY A 176 8.19 -25.68 0.25
N PHE A 177 7.60 -26.02 -0.90
CA PHE A 177 7.90 -27.26 -1.61
C PHE A 177 9.14 -27.11 -2.51
N GLY A 178 10.33 -27.31 -1.94
CA GLY A 178 11.62 -27.04 -2.55
C GLY A 178 12.05 -25.56 -2.39
N PRO A 179 12.93 -25.03 -3.26
CA PRO A 179 13.26 -23.62 -3.29
C PRO A 179 12.01 -22.76 -3.47
N ASP A 180 11.95 -21.62 -2.79
CA ASP A 180 10.78 -20.74 -2.80
C ASP A 180 10.61 -19.98 -4.13
N LEU A 181 10.04 -20.64 -5.13
CA LEU A 181 9.71 -20.02 -6.41
C LEU A 181 8.59 -18.98 -6.26
N THR A 182 7.69 -19.11 -5.28
CA THR A 182 6.66 -18.12 -5.01
C THR A 182 7.28 -16.78 -4.60
N GLY A 183 8.36 -16.80 -3.82
CA GLY A 183 9.10 -15.62 -3.42
C GLY A 183 9.69 -14.83 -4.58
N LEU A 184 10.04 -15.46 -5.70
CA LEU A 184 10.55 -14.76 -6.89
C LEU A 184 9.52 -13.82 -7.51
N PHE A 185 8.23 -14.14 -7.40
CA PHE A 185 7.14 -13.34 -7.97
C PHE A 185 6.49 -12.39 -6.95
N GLY A 186 6.89 -12.47 -5.67
CA GLY A 186 6.51 -11.50 -4.65
C GLY A 186 7.36 -10.23 -4.77
N GLY A 187 6.74 -9.04 -4.93
CA GLY A 187 7.47 -7.80 -5.09
C GLY A 187 8.17 -7.60 -6.45
N ASP A 188 7.88 -8.44 -7.44
CA ASP A 188 8.48 -8.39 -8.77
C ASP A 188 8.00 -7.21 -9.63
N CYS A 189 7.04 -6.44 -9.18
CA CYS A 189 6.40 -5.36 -9.92
C CYS A 189 5.94 -5.77 -11.34
N GLY A 190 5.68 -7.07 -11.55
CA GLY A 190 5.33 -7.63 -12.85
C GLY A 190 6.49 -7.70 -13.86
N ALA A 191 7.74 -7.60 -13.42
CA ALA A 191 8.91 -7.71 -14.27
C ALA A 191 9.18 -9.16 -14.74
N LEU A 192 8.72 -10.15 -13.95
CA LEU A 192 8.97 -11.57 -14.26
C LEU A 192 7.77 -12.23 -14.94
N ALA A 193 6.55 -11.87 -14.57
CA ALA A 193 5.33 -12.43 -15.12
C ALA A 193 4.09 -11.61 -14.78
N VAL A 194 2.97 -11.87 -15.47
CA VAL A 194 1.65 -11.37 -15.09
C VAL A 194 0.98 -12.37 -14.14
N LYS A 195 0.68 -11.95 -12.91
CA LYS A 195 -0.08 -12.77 -11.96
C LYS A 195 -1.53 -12.91 -12.43
N ALA A 196 -2.00 -14.14 -12.59
CA ALA A 196 -3.40 -14.44 -12.94
C ALA A 196 -4.21 -14.78 -11.68
N HIS A 197 -3.69 -15.70 -10.85
CA HIS A 197 -4.33 -16.09 -9.58
C HIS A 197 -3.35 -15.95 -8.42
N VAL A 198 -3.89 -15.68 -7.23
CA VAL A 198 -3.16 -15.60 -5.97
C VAL A 198 -3.85 -16.50 -4.96
N THR A 199 -3.11 -17.41 -4.33
CA THR A 199 -3.61 -18.24 -3.24
C THR A 199 -3.02 -17.76 -1.92
N LEU A 200 -3.89 -17.48 -0.95
CA LEU A 200 -3.56 -16.93 0.36
C LEU A 200 -4.03 -17.89 1.46
N PRO A 201 -3.31 -17.98 2.59
CA PRO A 201 -3.79 -18.70 3.76
C PRO A 201 -4.92 -17.92 4.42
N LEU A 202 -5.83 -18.64 5.05
CA LEU A 202 -6.86 -18.08 5.92
C LEU A 202 -6.47 -18.26 7.39
N ILE A 203 -6.88 -17.31 8.19
CA ILE A 203 -6.91 -17.40 9.64
C ILE A 203 -8.30 -17.03 10.15
N ARG A 204 -8.65 -17.48 11.34
CA ARG A 204 -9.88 -17.02 12.00
C ARG A 204 -9.68 -15.59 12.49
N GLU A 205 -10.70 -14.78 12.32
CA GLU A 205 -10.72 -13.45 12.93
C GLU A 205 -10.69 -13.53 14.45
N ALA A 206 -10.11 -12.53 15.06
CA ALA A 206 -10.10 -12.40 16.50
C ALA A 206 -11.52 -12.06 17.01
N GLU A 207 -11.87 -12.58 18.19
CA GLU A 207 -13.17 -12.35 18.81
C GLU A 207 -13.19 -11.09 19.69
N ALA A 208 -12.01 -10.58 20.06
CA ALA A 208 -11.86 -9.45 20.94
C ALA A 208 -10.79 -8.47 20.46
N PHE A 209 -11.07 -7.17 20.62
CA PHE A 209 -10.24 -6.07 20.19
C PHE A 209 -10.06 -5.06 21.31
N ALA A 210 -8.85 -4.52 21.48
CA ALA A 210 -8.56 -3.37 22.32
C ALA A 210 -7.82 -2.31 21.50
N TYR A 211 -8.10 -1.03 21.78
CA TYR A 211 -7.60 0.10 21.02
C TYR A 211 -6.89 1.08 21.94
N GLY A 212 -5.76 1.58 21.53
CA GLY A 212 -5.00 2.61 22.24
C GLY A 212 -4.48 3.69 21.29
N SER A 213 -4.46 4.91 21.75
CA SER A 213 -3.78 6.03 21.10
C SER A 213 -2.91 6.74 22.11
N PHE A 214 -1.70 7.07 21.70
CA PHE A 214 -0.67 7.61 22.60
C PHE A 214 0.07 8.75 21.92
N ALA A 215 0.50 9.72 22.72
CA ALA A 215 1.22 10.90 22.27
C ALA A 215 2.60 10.98 22.92
N PHE A 216 3.57 11.52 22.17
CA PHE A 216 4.96 11.70 22.57
C PHE A 216 5.46 13.08 22.18
N ASP A 217 6.32 13.66 23.03
CA ASP A 217 6.88 14.97 22.77
C ASP A 217 8.22 14.92 22.01
N THR A 218 8.90 13.77 21.99
CA THR A 218 10.18 13.58 21.30
C THR A 218 10.16 12.40 20.34
N PRO A 219 10.89 12.48 19.21
CA PRO A 219 11.03 11.35 18.29
C PRO A 219 11.80 10.18 18.93
N ALA A 220 12.68 10.42 19.90
CA ALA A 220 13.42 9.40 20.61
C ALA A 220 12.50 8.49 21.42
N ASP A 221 11.66 9.07 22.28
CA ASP A 221 10.68 8.35 23.09
C ASP A 221 9.66 7.61 22.19
N TYR A 222 9.22 8.28 21.13
CA TYR A 222 8.33 7.71 20.12
C TYR A 222 8.92 6.45 19.47
N CYS A 223 10.15 6.52 18.93
CA CYS A 223 10.82 5.39 18.30
C CYS A 223 11.07 4.24 19.28
N ALA A 224 11.46 4.55 20.51
CA ALA A 224 11.71 3.54 21.53
C ALA A 224 10.43 2.77 21.88
N ALA A 225 9.32 3.47 22.11
CA ALA A 225 8.03 2.87 22.44
C ALA A 225 7.50 2.03 21.28
N MET A 226 7.45 2.59 20.06
CA MET A 226 6.91 1.90 18.88
C MET A 226 7.72 0.64 18.55
N SER A 227 9.04 0.71 18.67
CA SER A 227 9.94 -0.44 18.46
C SER A 227 9.73 -1.52 19.51
N GLU A 228 9.52 -1.17 20.78
CA GLU A 228 9.30 -2.15 21.85
C GLU A 228 7.93 -2.83 21.70
N ILE A 229 6.90 -2.10 21.35
CA ILE A 229 5.56 -2.65 21.04
C ILE A 229 5.68 -3.72 19.93
N ALA A 230 6.44 -3.42 18.86
CA ALA A 230 6.66 -4.36 17.76
C ALA A 230 7.43 -5.62 18.21
N ARG A 231 8.54 -5.45 18.95
CA ARG A 231 9.34 -6.58 19.46
C ARG A 231 8.54 -7.51 20.38
N CYS A 232 7.66 -6.95 21.19
CA CYS A 232 6.78 -7.73 22.06
C CYS A 232 5.61 -8.38 21.32
N GLY A 233 5.35 -8.02 20.06
CA GLY A 233 4.27 -8.57 19.25
C GLY A 233 2.88 -8.35 19.85
N LEU A 234 2.64 -7.25 20.56
CA LEU A 234 1.39 -6.97 21.28
C LEU A 234 0.30 -6.40 20.39
N ALA A 235 0.67 -5.56 19.42
CA ALA A 235 -0.27 -4.94 18.49
C ALA A 235 -0.33 -5.72 17.17
N MET A 236 -1.53 -5.90 16.62
CA MET A 236 -1.74 -6.40 15.26
C MET A 236 -1.41 -5.30 14.25
N GLU A 237 -1.86 -4.10 14.50
CA GLU A 237 -1.46 -2.89 13.80
C GLU A 237 -0.89 -1.88 14.82
N SER A 238 0.28 -1.31 14.47
CA SER A 238 0.90 -0.19 15.16
C SER A 238 1.34 0.81 14.12
N PHE A 239 0.64 1.93 14.03
CA PHE A 239 0.91 3.01 13.07
C PHE A 239 0.90 4.36 13.78
N GLY A 240 1.54 5.34 13.16
CA GLY A 240 1.65 6.65 13.77
C GLY A 240 1.78 7.78 12.76
N PHE A 241 1.65 8.98 13.27
CA PHE A 241 1.73 10.21 12.48
C PHE A 241 2.55 11.26 13.26
N ASP A 242 3.23 12.11 12.48
CA ASP A 242 3.70 13.39 12.98
C ASP A 242 2.55 14.42 13.00
N PRO A 243 2.73 15.60 13.64
CA PRO A 243 1.67 16.60 13.72
C PRO A 243 1.18 17.10 12.36
N PHE A 244 2.08 17.27 11.41
CA PHE A 244 1.71 17.77 10.09
C PHE A 244 0.79 16.80 9.35
N LEU A 245 1.18 15.53 9.23
CA LEU A 245 0.35 14.53 8.54
C LEU A 245 -0.96 14.27 9.28
N GLN A 246 -0.93 14.28 10.61
CA GLN A 246 -2.12 14.18 11.44
C GLN A 246 -3.11 15.30 11.13
N ALA A 247 -2.65 16.56 11.10
CA ALA A 247 -3.47 17.71 10.72
C ALA A 247 -4.02 17.60 9.30
N GLN A 248 -3.22 17.15 8.32
CA GLN A 248 -3.66 16.96 6.94
C GLN A 248 -4.76 15.88 6.82
N ARG A 249 -4.62 14.77 7.55
CA ARG A 249 -5.61 13.68 7.52
C ARG A 249 -6.89 14.01 8.26
N MET A 250 -6.83 14.84 9.31
CA MET A 250 -7.99 15.23 10.11
C MET A 250 -8.78 16.42 9.53
N ARG A 251 -8.26 17.12 8.53
CA ARG A 251 -9.00 18.13 7.74
C ARG A 251 -10.15 17.54 6.90
N ARG A 252 -10.28 16.21 6.85
CA ARG A 252 -11.34 15.53 6.10
C ARG A 252 -12.69 15.72 6.78
N ASP A 253 -13.70 16.05 5.99
CA ASP A 253 -15.08 16.39 6.37
C ASP A 253 -15.92 15.20 6.91
N SER A 254 -15.34 14.11 7.38
CA SER A 254 -16.07 12.88 7.60
C SER A 254 -16.28 12.47 9.05
N LEU A 255 -16.03 13.32 10.05
CA LEU A 255 -16.28 12.97 11.45
C LEU A 255 -17.71 12.43 11.70
N ALA A 256 -18.71 12.96 10.98
CA ALA A 256 -20.09 12.44 11.08
C ALA A 256 -20.28 11.07 10.37
N ALA A 257 -19.60 10.84 9.24
CA ALA A 257 -19.61 9.55 8.54
C ALA A 257 -18.82 8.50 9.32
N ASP A 258 -17.69 8.89 9.89
CA ASP A 258 -16.84 8.07 10.74
C ASP A 258 -17.57 7.68 12.03
N ALA A 259 -18.29 8.61 12.67
CA ALA A 259 -19.15 8.34 13.82
C ALA A 259 -20.28 7.37 13.47
N LYS A 260 -20.90 7.50 12.29
CA LYS A 260 -21.94 6.57 11.81
C LYS A 260 -21.39 5.16 11.58
N SER A 261 -20.21 5.03 10.96
CA SER A 261 -19.52 3.75 10.76
C SER A 261 -19.16 3.09 12.08
N LEU A 262 -18.63 3.87 13.04
CA LEU A 262 -18.31 3.40 14.39
C LEU A 262 -19.56 2.89 15.12
N VAL A 263 -20.65 3.66 15.09
CA VAL A 263 -21.94 3.25 15.70
C VAL A 263 -22.47 1.96 15.07
N THR A 264 -22.33 1.80 13.75
CA THR A 264 -22.78 0.59 13.04
C THR A 264 -21.95 -0.63 13.46
N MET A 265 -20.63 -0.51 13.53
CA MET A 265 -19.72 -1.57 13.97
C MET A 265 -20.01 -1.99 15.42
N MET A 266 -20.17 -1.04 16.33
CA MET A 266 -20.41 -1.32 17.74
C MET A 266 -21.80 -1.91 18.00
N LYS A 267 -22.81 -1.58 17.19
CA LYS A 267 -24.13 -2.24 17.21
C LYS A 267 -24.02 -3.71 16.82
N ALA A 268 -23.22 -4.04 15.82
CA ALA A 268 -22.98 -5.41 15.38
C ALA A 268 -22.27 -6.26 16.47
N GLN A 269 -21.52 -5.62 17.37
CA GLN A 269 -20.84 -6.24 18.51
C GLN A 269 -21.71 -6.31 19.79
N GLY A 270 -22.98 -5.97 19.74
CA GLY A 270 -23.94 -6.12 20.85
C GLY A 270 -23.94 -5.00 21.90
N GLY A 271 -23.41 -3.82 21.60
CA GLY A 271 -23.26 -2.73 22.57
C GLY A 271 -24.03 -1.44 22.25
N PHE A 272 -25.36 -1.49 22.05
CA PHE A 272 -26.17 -0.34 21.60
C PHE A 272 -25.92 0.98 22.38
N TRP A 273 -25.99 0.96 23.71
CA TRP A 273 -25.77 2.17 24.54
C TRP A 273 -24.32 2.61 24.55
N ARG A 274 -23.39 1.67 24.44
CA ARG A 274 -21.94 1.96 24.35
C ARG A 274 -21.62 2.59 23.01
N ALA A 275 -22.24 2.12 21.92
CA ALA A 275 -22.11 2.69 20.58
C ALA A 275 -22.56 4.16 20.50
N ILE A 276 -23.69 4.50 21.13
CA ILE A 276 -24.19 5.88 21.17
C ILE A 276 -23.26 6.78 21.97
N LYS A 277 -22.74 6.31 23.10
CA LYS A 277 -21.81 7.07 23.96
C LYS A 277 -20.47 7.31 23.27
N GLU A 278 -19.93 6.32 22.57
CA GLU A 278 -18.68 6.46 21.83
C GLU A 278 -18.86 7.31 20.56
N GLY A 279 -19.97 7.15 19.83
CA GLY A 279 -20.30 8.02 18.69
C GLY A 279 -20.47 9.49 19.09
N ALA A 280 -21.07 9.76 20.27
CA ALA A 280 -21.18 11.11 20.81
C ALA A 280 -19.79 11.68 21.22
N LYS A 281 -18.91 10.86 21.76
CA LYS A 281 -17.53 11.27 22.08
C LYS A 281 -16.73 11.69 20.84
N VAL A 282 -16.87 10.94 19.71
CA VAL A 282 -16.22 11.28 18.43
C VAL A 282 -16.63 12.67 17.96
N VAL A 283 -17.92 13.01 18.11
CA VAL A 283 -18.45 14.32 17.70
C VAL A 283 -18.03 15.43 18.67
N THR A 284 -17.96 15.12 19.99
CA THR A 284 -17.69 16.13 21.05
C THR A 284 -16.21 16.28 21.39
N ALA A 285 -15.37 15.27 21.15
CA ALA A 285 -13.94 15.33 21.47
C ALA A 285 -13.20 16.42 20.69
N GLY A 286 -13.78 16.90 19.58
CA GLY A 286 -13.20 17.98 18.81
C GLY A 286 -11.77 17.71 18.36
N ARG A 287 -11.13 18.66 17.72
CA ARG A 287 -9.74 18.56 17.23
C ARG A 287 -8.70 18.94 18.30
N SER A 288 -9.11 19.35 19.51
CA SER A 288 -8.24 19.99 20.49
C SER A 288 -7.10 19.12 21.05
N PHE A 289 -7.26 17.78 21.08
CA PHE A 289 -6.18 16.90 21.55
C PHE A 289 -5.04 16.74 20.51
N LEU A 290 -5.27 17.16 19.25
CA LEU A 290 -4.31 17.05 18.15
C LEU A 290 -3.29 18.20 18.17
N ASP A 291 -3.65 19.33 18.78
CA ASP A 291 -2.83 20.53 18.77
C ASP A 291 -1.63 20.45 19.73
N GLU A 292 -1.65 19.51 20.69
CA GLU A 292 -0.63 19.36 21.73
C GLU A 292 0.39 18.22 21.49
N ALA A 293 0.10 17.28 20.57
CA ALA A 293 0.96 16.11 20.37
C ALA A 293 1.93 16.32 19.20
N LYS A 294 3.23 16.04 19.42
CA LYS A 294 4.23 16.08 18.35
C LYS A 294 4.23 14.81 17.53
N PHE A 295 4.09 13.65 18.17
CA PHE A 295 4.02 12.34 17.52
C PHE A 295 2.90 11.51 18.15
N SER A 296 2.21 10.71 17.36
CA SER A 296 1.15 9.82 17.84
C SER A 296 1.36 8.37 17.40
N ILE A 297 1.09 7.42 18.30
CA ILE A 297 0.99 5.98 17.99
C ILE A 297 -0.46 5.56 18.18
N HIS A 298 -0.97 4.79 17.23
CA HIS A 298 -2.29 4.18 17.29
C HIS A 298 -2.12 2.67 17.20
N CYS A 299 -2.63 1.95 18.20
CA CYS A 299 -2.50 0.50 18.30
C CYS A 299 -3.86 -0.19 18.28
N LEU A 300 -3.88 -1.34 17.61
CA LEU A 300 -4.93 -2.34 17.70
C LEU A 300 -4.33 -3.63 18.27
N ALA A 301 -4.78 -4.06 19.42
CA ALA A 301 -4.55 -5.41 19.96
C ALA A 301 -5.77 -6.27 19.67
N GLU A 302 -5.54 -7.50 19.21
CA GLU A 302 -6.58 -8.49 18.95
C GLU A 302 -6.26 -9.83 19.58
N ALA A 303 -7.26 -10.48 20.16
CA ALA A 303 -7.12 -11.75 20.87
C ALA A 303 -8.39 -12.60 20.78
N ARG A 304 -8.31 -13.85 21.25
CA ARG A 304 -9.44 -14.76 21.34
C ARG A 304 -10.42 -14.39 22.47
N THR A 305 -9.95 -13.67 23.48
CA THR A 305 -10.77 -13.25 24.62
C THR A 305 -10.58 -11.78 24.92
N ARG A 306 -11.58 -11.16 25.50
CA ARG A 306 -11.52 -9.75 25.93
C ARG A 306 -10.40 -9.50 26.93
N ALA A 307 -10.25 -10.41 27.91
CA ALA A 307 -9.21 -10.32 28.93
C ALA A 307 -7.79 -10.31 28.32
N ALA A 308 -7.54 -11.13 27.29
CA ALA A 308 -6.26 -11.16 26.62
C ALA A 308 -6.00 -9.89 25.78
N ALA A 309 -7.00 -9.37 25.06
CA ALA A 309 -6.86 -8.13 24.32
C ALA A 309 -6.61 -6.92 25.27
N ASP A 310 -7.32 -6.87 26.39
CA ASP A 310 -7.14 -5.82 27.41
C ASP A 310 -5.76 -5.93 28.09
N GLU A 311 -5.25 -7.12 28.34
CA GLU A 311 -3.90 -7.34 28.88
C GLU A 311 -2.82 -6.88 27.91
N ASP A 312 -2.94 -7.21 26.61
CA ASP A 312 -1.99 -6.75 25.59
C ASP A 312 -2.00 -5.21 25.52
N MET A 313 -3.18 -4.57 25.55
CA MET A 313 -3.29 -3.11 25.57
C MET A 313 -2.70 -2.49 26.84
N ARG A 314 -2.90 -3.12 28.00
CA ARG A 314 -2.31 -2.69 29.26
C ARG A 314 -0.77 -2.74 29.21
N ARG A 315 -0.19 -3.77 28.57
CA ARG A 315 1.26 -3.86 28.35
C ARG A 315 1.75 -2.79 27.40
N ILE A 316 1.00 -2.52 26.30
CA ILE A 316 1.30 -1.42 25.40
C ILE A 316 1.34 -0.08 26.16
N ALA A 317 0.32 0.19 26.98
CA ALA A 317 0.28 1.41 27.80
C ALA A 317 1.46 1.50 28.78
N ALA A 318 1.89 0.40 29.37
CA ALA A 318 3.07 0.35 30.22
C ALA A 318 4.38 0.65 29.47
N ILE A 319 4.55 0.13 28.25
CA ILE A 319 5.70 0.45 27.37
C ILE A 319 5.69 1.95 27.03
N VAL A 320 4.52 2.49 26.69
CA VAL A 320 4.35 3.91 26.38
C VAL A 320 4.75 4.79 27.57
N ALA A 321 4.24 4.48 28.77
CA ALA A 321 4.54 5.23 29.99
C ALA A 321 6.05 5.15 30.35
N ALA A 322 6.69 3.99 30.15
CA ALA A 322 8.12 3.82 30.36
C ALA A 322 8.99 4.63 29.38
N ASN A 323 8.42 5.09 28.28
CA ASN A 323 9.07 5.93 27.27
C ASN A 323 8.43 7.34 27.21
N ASN A 324 8.03 7.89 28.34
CA ASN A 324 7.50 9.26 28.49
C ASN A 324 6.27 9.59 27.62
N GLY A 325 5.59 8.59 27.10
CA GLY A 325 4.35 8.78 26.34
C GLY A 325 3.13 8.86 27.26
N ARG A 326 2.06 9.44 26.73
CA ARG A 326 0.77 9.57 27.44
C ARG A 326 -0.37 9.03 26.60
N GLU A 327 -1.37 8.44 27.24
CA GLU A 327 -2.59 8.01 26.59
C GLU A 327 -3.41 9.22 26.14
N VAL A 328 -3.95 9.15 24.92
CA VAL A 328 -4.85 10.14 24.35
C VAL A 328 -6.13 9.48 23.86
N GLU A 329 -7.06 10.27 23.34
CA GLU A 329 -8.33 9.74 22.81
C GLU A 329 -8.10 8.75 21.65
N ASN A 330 -8.71 7.57 21.72
CA ASN A 330 -8.45 6.42 20.83
C ASN A 330 -9.49 6.22 19.73
N THR A 331 -10.08 7.30 19.22
CA THR A 331 -11.05 7.27 18.11
C THR A 331 -10.41 6.82 16.79
N ILE A 332 -9.18 7.25 16.51
CA ILE A 332 -8.50 6.98 15.23
C ILE A 332 -8.41 5.48 14.90
N PRO A 333 -7.85 4.60 15.75
CA PRO A 333 -7.77 3.18 15.45
C PRO A 333 -9.15 2.51 15.38
N LYS A 334 -10.14 2.97 16.14
CA LYS A 334 -11.51 2.46 16.10
C LYS A 334 -12.19 2.78 14.76
N VAL A 335 -12.10 4.02 14.29
CA VAL A 335 -12.70 4.47 13.03
C VAL A 335 -12.05 3.77 11.85
N LEU A 336 -10.72 3.69 11.83
CA LEU A 336 -10.00 3.00 10.76
C LEU A 336 -10.36 1.50 10.71
N ARG A 337 -10.50 0.84 11.86
CA ARG A 337 -10.90 -0.56 11.89
C ARG A 337 -12.38 -0.75 11.49
N ALA A 338 -13.26 0.21 11.81
CA ALA A 338 -14.67 0.16 11.43
C ALA A 338 -14.89 0.31 9.93
N ASN A 339 -13.99 1.01 9.23
CA ASN A 339 -14.00 1.19 7.78
C ASN A 339 -12.58 1.01 7.23
N PRO A 340 -12.10 -0.23 7.10
CA PRO A 340 -10.71 -0.51 6.75
C PRO A 340 -10.35 -0.13 5.31
N PHE A 341 -11.33 -0.01 4.43
CA PHE A 341 -11.15 0.33 3.02
C PHE A 341 -12.00 1.53 2.63
N PRO A 342 -11.66 2.72 3.18
CA PRO A 342 -12.39 3.94 2.85
C PRO A 342 -12.16 4.36 1.38
N PRO A 343 -12.97 5.27 0.84
CA PRO A 343 -12.71 5.92 -0.43
C PRO A 343 -11.28 6.48 -0.50
N VAL A 344 -10.65 6.37 -1.68
CA VAL A 344 -9.25 6.79 -1.87
C VAL A 344 -9.06 8.31 -1.99
N ASN A 345 -9.84 9.08 -1.23
CA ASN A 345 -9.78 10.55 -1.20
C ASN A 345 -8.40 11.07 -0.78
N SER A 346 -7.58 10.21 -0.15
CA SER A 346 -6.19 10.53 0.22
C SER A 346 -5.19 10.53 -0.92
N MET A 347 -5.60 10.13 -2.14
CA MET A 347 -4.75 10.27 -3.33
C MET A 347 -4.51 11.72 -3.73
N VAL A 348 -5.24 12.65 -3.13
CA VAL A 348 -5.07 14.10 -3.33
C VAL A 348 -4.86 14.78 -1.99
N GLY A 349 -4.21 15.94 -2.01
CA GLY A 349 -4.06 16.77 -0.82
C GLY A 349 -5.43 17.27 -0.33
N PRO A 350 -5.55 17.61 0.96
CA PRO A 350 -6.82 18.07 1.55
C PRO A 350 -7.33 19.36 0.94
N ASP A 351 -6.47 20.16 0.33
CA ASP A 351 -6.80 21.40 -0.36
C ASP A 351 -6.90 21.23 -1.88
N GLY A 352 -6.79 20.00 -2.43
CA GLY A 352 -6.93 19.70 -3.86
C GLY A 352 -5.61 19.62 -4.64
N GLY A 353 -4.47 19.77 -3.98
CA GLY A 353 -3.15 19.56 -4.57
C GLY A 353 -2.78 18.09 -4.71
N ARG A 354 -1.54 17.85 -5.13
CA ARG A 354 -0.96 16.51 -5.28
C ARG A 354 -0.48 15.96 -3.95
N TRP A 355 -0.34 14.66 -3.91
CA TRP A 355 0.21 13.90 -2.79
C TRP A 355 1.20 12.84 -3.32
N LEU A 356 2.33 12.68 -2.60
CA LEU A 356 3.32 11.64 -2.89
C LEU A 356 3.91 11.11 -1.59
N PRO A 357 3.73 9.84 -1.25
CA PRO A 357 4.48 9.18 -0.20
C PRO A 357 5.79 8.59 -0.74
N VAL A 358 6.81 8.59 0.10
CA VAL A 358 8.11 7.96 -0.18
C VAL A 358 8.47 7.11 1.02
N HIS A 359 8.50 5.80 0.86
CA HIS A 359 8.62 4.90 2.00
C HIS A 359 9.97 4.18 2.05
N GLY A 360 10.34 3.79 3.25
CA GLY A 360 11.41 2.85 3.52
C GLY A 360 11.20 2.13 4.84
N ILE A 361 11.75 0.94 4.94
CA ILE A 361 11.78 0.15 6.17
C ILE A 361 13.22 0.11 6.64
N VAL A 362 13.46 0.52 7.89
CA VAL A 362 14.78 0.51 8.53
C VAL A 362 14.77 -0.45 9.72
N PRO A 363 15.94 -0.97 10.15
CA PRO A 363 16.04 -1.67 11.42
C PRO A 363 15.61 -0.72 12.57
N HIS A 364 15.00 -1.27 13.62
CA HIS A 364 14.59 -0.47 14.80
C HIS A 364 15.73 0.38 15.38
N SER A 365 16.97 -0.12 15.34
CA SER A 365 18.17 0.60 15.80
C SER A 365 18.52 1.85 14.98
N ARG A 366 17.96 2.00 13.78
CA ARG A 366 18.19 3.13 12.87
C ARG A 366 16.99 4.10 12.79
N ALA A 367 15.87 3.79 13.44
CA ALA A 367 14.63 4.55 13.28
C ALA A 367 14.82 6.04 13.66
N LEU A 368 15.36 6.33 14.85
CA LEU A 368 15.60 7.71 15.29
C LEU A 368 16.56 8.43 14.36
N GLN A 369 17.71 7.83 14.06
CA GLN A 369 18.72 8.45 13.20
C GLN A 369 18.16 8.76 11.80
N THR A 370 17.27 7.90 11.30
CA THR A 370 16.61 8.14 10.00
C THR A 370 15.66 9.32 10.06
N ILE A 371 14.85 9.45 11.12
CA ILE A 371 13.95 10.60 11.30
C ILE A 371 14.77 11.90 11.38
N GLU A 372 15.83 11.92 12.18
CA GLU A 372 16.70 13.10 12.34
C GLU A 372 17.37 13.50 11.00
N ALA A 373 17.84 12.53 10.22
CA ALA A 373 18.44 12.80 8.91
C ALA A 373 17.42 13.31 7.88
N LEU A 374 16.17 12.81 7.94
CA LEU A 374 15.09 13.30 7.06
C LEU A 374 14.64 14.71 7.47
N VAL A 375 14.57 15.02 8.76
CA VAL A 375 14.29 16.38 9.25
C VAL A 375 15.36 17.33 8.74
N ALA A 376 16.64 17.00 8.90
CA ALA A 376 17.76 17.83 8.41
C ALA A 376 17.70 18.03 6.87
N LEU A 377 17.30 17.01 6.10
CA LEU A 377 17.08 17.14 4.66
C LEU A 377 16.00 18.18 4.34
N PHE A 378 14.88 18.18 5.06
CA PHE A 378 13.79 19.12 4.81
C PHE A 378 14.12 20.52 5.30
N GLU A 379 14.76 20.69 6.45
CA GLU A 379 15.27 21.98 6.93
C GLU A 379 16.25 22.63 5.94
N ALA A 380 17.15 21.84 5.35
CA ALA A 380 18.07 22.33 4.33
C ALA A 380 17.38 22.83 3.04
N ASN A 381 16.12 22.48 2.82
CA ASN A 381 15.32 22.88 1.65
C ASN A 381 14.10 23.75 2.03
N GLU A 382 13.97 24.16 3.31
CA GLU A 382 12.79 24.82 3.87
C GLU A 382 12.35 26.05 3.05
N ALA A 383 13.26 26.97 2.75
CA ALA A 383 12.94 28.20 2.01
C ALA A 383 12.37 27.93 0.61
N GLU A 384 12.83 26.90 -0.07
CA GLU A 384 12.32 26.52 -1.39
C GLU A 384 10.99 25.77 -1.28
N MET A 385 10.84 24.93 -0.27
CA MET A 385 9.57 24.26 0.05
C MET A 385 8.48 25.26 0.41
N GLU A 386 8.77 26.24 1.26
CA GLU A 386 7.82 27.31 1.61
C GLU A 386 7.41 28.13 0.39
N ARG A 387 8.37 28.58 -0.42
CA ARG A 387 8.11 29.34 -1.64
C ARG A 387 7.16 28.63 -2.61
N LEU A 388 7.26 27.31 -2.69
CA LEU A 388 6.46 26.47 -3.59
C LEU A 388 5.23 25.84 -2.89
N ALA A 389 4.98 26.20 -1.64
CA ALA A 389 3.91 25.66 -0.80
C ALA A 389 3.93 24.12 -0.72
N ILE A 390 5.14 23.54 -0.62
CA ILE A 390 5.34 22.10 -0.43
C ILE A 390 5.38 21.81 1.07
N GLY A 391 4.47 20.96 1.55
CA GLY A 391 4.49 20.43 2.89
C GLY A 391 4.92 18.97 2.91
N ALA A 392 5.56 18.54 4.01
CA ALA A 392 5.93 17.14 4.23
C ALA A 392 5.59 16.74 5.66
N GLY A 393 5.02 15.55 5.82
CA GLY A 393 4.74 14.93 7.12
C GLY A 393 5.00 13.43 7.06
N TYR A 394 5.03 12.77 8.21
CA TYR A 394 5.47 11.39 8.31
C TYR A 394 4.34 10.45 8.75
N MET A 395 4.16 9.36 8.01
CA MET A 395 3.49 8.18 8.50
C MET A 395 4.54 7.16 8.97
N PHE A 396 4.21 6.47 10.05
CA PHE A 396 5.04 5.40 10.61
C PHE A 396 4.21 4.13 10.73
N LEU A 397 4.87 2.98 10.57
CA LEU A 397 4.27 1.67 10.74
C LEU A 397 5.35 0.69 11.21
N THR A 398 4.99 -0.33 11.98
CA THR A 398 5.88 -1.47 12.21
C THR A 398 5.53 -2.63 11.29
N VAL A 399 6.53 -3.29 10.73
CA VAL A 399 6.37 -4.41 9.80
C VAL A 399 7.04 -5.64 10.41
N GLY A 400 6.25 -6.61 10.80
CA GLY A 400 6.72 -7.71 11.64
C GLY A 400 7.30 -7.18 12.96
N ALA A 401 8.25 -7.92 13.53
CA ALA A 401 8.99 -7.54 14.72
C ALA A 401 10.36 -6.88 14.42
N THR A 402 10.73 -6.77 13.15
CA THR A 402 12.09 -6.38 12.72
C THR A 402 12.15 -5.05 11.96
N GLY A 403 11.03 -4.60 11.39
CA GLY A 403 10.99 -3.46 10.50
C GLY A 403 10.29 -2.24 11.11
N PHE A 404 10.93 -1.07 11.01
CA PHE A 404 10.34 0.23 11.31
C PHE A 404 10.16 0.99 9.98
N LEU A 405 8.91 1.13 9.54
CA LEU A 405 8.58 1.83 8.30
C LEU A 405 8.46 3.33 8.59
N ILE A 406 9.12 4.13 7.76
CA ILE A 406 9.06 5.59 7.76
C ILE A 406 8.62 6.01 6.36
N GLU A 407 7.53 6.80 6.29
CA GLU A 407 6.93 7.23 5.03
C GLU A 407 6.69 8.75 5.05
N PRO A 408 7.68 9.58 4.65
CA PRO A 408 7.42 10.98 4.32
C PRO A 408 6.36 11.11 3.23
N CYS A 409 5.36 11.96 3.47
CA CYS A 409 4.27 12.25 2.55
C CYS A 409 4.33 13.72 2.14
N PHE A 410 4.61 13.98 0.88
CA PHE A 410 4.63 15.32 0.31
C PHE A 410 3.24 15.76 -0.15
N TYR A 411 2.95 17.04 0.03
CA TYR A 411 1.75 17.72 -0.47
C TYR A 411 2.16 19.03 -1.14
N TRP A 412 1.62 19.32 -2.33
CA TRP A 412 1.92 20.58 -3.05
C TRP A 412 0.78 20.97 -3.99
N PRO A 413 0.60 22.27 -4.28
CA PRO A 413 -0.36 22.74 -5.28
C PRO A 413 0.12 22.37 -6.69
N ASP A 414 -0.65 21.53 -7.39
CA ASP A 414 -0.38 21.09 -8.76
C ASP A 414 -1.66 20.53 -9.40
N GLU A 415 -1.69 20.40 -10.71
CA GLU A 415 -2.83 19.83 -11.44
C GLU A 415 -3.11 18.37 -11.07
N LEU A 416 -4.38 18.00 -11.08
CA LEU A 416 -4.82 16.60 -10.97
C LEU A 416 -5.01 16.00 -12.36
N TRP A 417 -4.59 14.77 -12.54
CA TRP A 417 -4.76 14.01 -13.78
C TRP A 417 -6.02 13.15 -13.76
N GLY A 418 -6.39 12.56 -14.90
CA GLY A 418 -7.56 11.69 -15.03
C GLY A 418 -7.62 10.57 -13.98
N LEU A 419 -6.47 9.95 -13.64
CA LEU A 419 -6.41 8.93 -12.60
C LEU A 419 -6.91 9.46 -11.23
N HIS A 420 -6.55 10.67 -10.83
CA HIS A 420 -6.99 11.28 -9.57
C HIS A 420 -8.49 11.58 -9.61
N THR A 421 -8.93 12.26 -10.69
CA THR A 421 -10.32 12.73 -10.80
C THR A 421 -11.34 11.59 -10.92
N GLU A 422 -10.93 10.44 -11.44
CA GLU A 422 -11.79 9.27 -11.55
C GLU A 422 -11.69 8.31 -10.34
N SER A 423 -10.61 8.38 -9.56
CA SER A 423 -10.42 7.52 -8.39
C SER A 423 -11.02 8.10 -7.14
N VAL A 424 -10.92 9.42 -6.97
CA VAL A 424 -11.45 10.17 -5.83
C VAL A 424 -12.94 10.44 -6.02
N GLU A 425 -13.70 10.42 -4.94
CA GLU A 425 -15.15 10.67 -4.98
C GLU A 425 -15.46 12.06 -5.54
N SER A 426 -16.39 12.13 -6.50
CA SER A 426 -16.78 13.40 -7.16
C SER A 426 -17.29 14.45 -6.16
N ALA A 427 -18.03 14.03 -5.12
CA ALA A 427 -18.51 14.92 -4.06
C ALA A 427 -17.36 15.49 -3.20
N HIS A 428 -16.26 14.75 -3.03
CA HIS A 428 -15.05 15.25 -2.38
C HIS A 428 -14.31 16.22 -3.30
N LEU A 429 -14.07 15.83 -4.55
CA LEU A 429 -13.40 16.68 -5.54
C LEU A 429 -14.10 18.04 -5.77
N ALA A 430 -15.44 18.09 -5.66
CA ALA A 430 -16.20 19.32 -5.83
C ALA A 430 -15.93 20.39 -4.76
N LYS A 431 -15.37 19.97 -3.61
CA LYS A 431 -15.04 20.86 -2.49
C LYS A 431 -13.59 21.34 -2.51
N LEU A 432 -12.76 20.77 -3.38
CA LEU A 432 -11.33 21.02 -3.44
C LEU A 432 -10.97 22.12 -4.43
N ASN A 433 -9.88 22.84 -4.15
CA ASN A 433 -9.28 23.77 -5.09
C ASN A 433 -8.81 23.03 -6.36
N ARG A 434 -8.72 23.75 -7.45
CA ARG A 434 -8.10 23.30 -8.69
C ARG A 434 -6.86 24.15 -8.95
N TYR A 435 -5.74 23.50 -9.09
CA TYR A 435 -4.46 24.15 -9.34
C TYR A 435 -4.04 23.98 -10.78
N PRO A 436 -3.37 24.99 -11.38
CA PRO A 436 -2.71 24.83 -12.68
C PRO A 436 -1.49 23.90 -12.55
N PRO A 437 -0.92 23.44 -13.69
CA PRO A 437 0.34 22.70 -13.69
C PRO A 437 1.46 23.46 -12.96
N ASN A 438 2.16 22.78 -12.07
CA ASN A 438 3.28 23.34 -11.29
C ASN A 438 4.55 22.51 -11.48
N PRO A 439 5.24 22.62 -12.62
CA PRO A 439 6.42 21.83 -12.92
C PRO A 439 7.60 22.13 -11.99
N GLU A 440 7.70 23.34 -11.43
CA GLU A 440 8.76 23.73 -10.51
C GLU A 440 8.62 22.99 -9.17
N ALA A 441 7.42 23.00 -8.58
CA ALA A 441 7.15 22.23 -7.36
C ALA A 441 7.34 20.74 -7.58
N ARG A 442 6.90 20.21 -8.73
CA ARG A 442 7.09 18.80 -9.09
C ARG A 442 8.56 18.41 -9.17
N ALA A 443 9.41 19.28 -9.74
CA ALA A 443 10.86 19.07 -9.82
C ALA A 443 11.53 19.09 -8.43
N LEU A 444 11.10 19.98 -7.53
CA LEU A 444 11.59 19.98 -6.15
C LEU A 444 11.16 18.73 -5.39
N VAL A 445 9.91 18.33 -5.51
CA VAL A 445 9.40 17.07 -4.89
C VAL A 445 10.19 15.87 -5.39
N GLU A 446 10.52 15.77 -6.67
CA GLU A 446 11.34 14.67 -7.19
C GLU A 446 12.77 14.70 -6.65
N ARG A 447 13.38 15.88 -6.49
CA ARG A 447 14.69 16.03 -5.86
C ARG A 447 14.66 15.62 -4.38
N LEU A 448 13.64 16.04 -3.63
CA LEU A 448 13.44 15.66 -2.23
C LEU A 448 13.16 14.16 -2.09
N ARG A 449 12.35 13.58 -2.97
CA ARG A 449 12.12 12.14 -3.06
C ARG A 449 13.43 11.37 -3.17
N LYS A 450 14.32 11.79 -4.07
CA LYS A 450 15.64 11.20 -4.21
C LYS A 450 16.47 11.34 -2.94
N GLY A 451 16.47 12.52 -2.30
CA GLY A 451 17.13 12.74 -1.02
C GLY A 451 16.62 11.80 0.09
N VAL A 452 15.31 11.59 0.17
CA VAL A 452 14.70 10.62 1.11
C VAL A 452 15.20 9.20 0.85
N ILE A 453 15.24 8.78 -0.42
CA ILE A 453 15.76 7.47 -0.82
C ILE A 453 17.23 7.31 -0.43
N ASP A 454 18.04 8.33 -0.67
CA ASP A 454 19.47 8.33 -0.35
C ASP A 454 19.69 8.24 1.17
N VAL A 455 18.94 9.00 1.99
CA VAL A 455 19.00 8.94 3.47
C VAL A 455 18.64 7.53 3.97
N ILE A 456 17.51 6.98 3.53
CA ILE A 456 17.07 5.65 3.96
C ILE A 456 18.10 4.59 3.55
N SER A 457 18.62 4.68 2.32
CA SER A 457 19.62 3.76 1.80
C SER A 457 20.94 3.82 2.57
N ALA A 458 21.38 5.00 2.99
CA ALA A 458 22.60 5.19 3.76
C ALA A 458 22.50 4.62 5.20
N LEU A 459 21.29 4.41 5.71
CA LEU A 459 21.01 3.91 7.06
C LEU A 459 20.52 2.45 7.08
N ASP A 460 21.00 1.64 6.14
CA ASP A 460 20.66 0.22 5.97
C ASP A 460 19.17 -0.06 5.70
N GLY A 461 18.43 0.97 5.32
CA GLY A 461 17.03 0.83 4.98
C GLY A 461 16.81 0.12 3.66
N VAL A 462 15.64 -0.49 3.51
CA VAL A 462 15.17 -1.12 2.29
C VAL A 462 13.86 -0.47 1.84
N HIS A 463 13.52 -0.67 0.58
CA HIS A 463 12.25 -0.20 0.03
C HIS A 463 11.40 -1.39 -0.40
N PHE A 464 10.11 -1.25 -0.34
CA PHE A 464 9.12 -2.11 -0.99
C PHE A 464 8.44 -1.31 -2.11
N GLN A 465 7.57 -1.92 -2.91
CA GLN A 465 7.00 -1.25 -4.11
C GLN A 465 8.08 -0.66 -5.03
N ILE A 466 9.12 -1.44 -5.33
CA ILE A 466 10.34 -0.95 -5.99
C ILE A 466 10.05 -0.14 -7.26
N GLY A 467 9.28 -0.71 -8.19
CA GLY A 467 8.95 -0.05 -9.46
C GLY A 467 10.17 0.37 -10.26
N ARG A 468 10.16 1.62 -10.76
CA ARG A 468 11.30 2.30 -11.37
C ARG A 468 11.93 3.35 -10.44
N THR A 469 11.44 3.43 -9.21
CA THR A 469 11.79 4.51 -8.28
C THR A 469 12.98 4.17 -7.41
N TYR A 470 12.99 2.95 -6.86
CA TYR A 470 13.96 2.57 -5.85
C TYR A 470 15.13 1.77 -6.43
N PRO A 471 16.37 2.01 -5.97
CA PRO A 471 17.60 1.51 -6.60
C PRO A 471 17.90 0.06 -6.22
N LEU A 472 17.11 -0.92 -6.73
CA LEU A 472 17.26 -2.34 -6.38
C LEU A 472 18.65 -2.88 -6.77
N GLU A 473 19.11 -2.63 -8.00
CA GLU A 473 20.41 -3.10 -8.48
C GLU A 473 21.55 -2.65 -7.58
N GLN A 474 21.62 -1.34 -7.29
CA GLN A 474 22.68 -0.73 -6.52
C GLN A 474 22.70 -1.19 -5.05
N ARG A 475 21.56 -1.65 -4.56
CA ARG A 475 21.35 -2.10 -3.17
C ARG A 475 21.42 -3.61 -2.99
N SER A 476 21.45 -4.38 -4.08
CA SER A 476 21.52 -5.83 -4.07
C SER A 476 22.97 -6.33 -4.02
N ASP A 477 23.19 -7.50 -3.39
CA ASP A 477 24.45 -8.21 -3.58
C ASP A 477 24.69 -8.48 -5.08
N PRO A 478 25.86 -8.19 -5.64
CA PRO A 478 26.11 -8.33 -7.07
C PRO A 478 25.92 -9.76 -7.62
N ARG A 479 26.04 -10.80 -6.77
CA ARG A 479 25.78 -12.20 -7.17
C ARG A 479 24.28 -12.49 -7.19
N ALA A 480 23.55 -11.98 -6.18
CA ALA A 480 22.07 -12.09 -6.13
C ALA A 480 21.45 -11.33 -7.31
N TRP A 481 21.98 -10.14 -7.65
CA TRP A 481 21.54 -9.39 -8.82
C TRP A 481 21.77 -10.15 -10.13
N ARG A 482 22.94 -10.77 -10.32
CA ARG A 482 23.20 -11.61 -11.50
C ARG A 482 22.27 -12.80 -11.59
N LEU A 483 21.93 -13.43 -10.45
CA LEU A 483 20.96 -14.52 -10.41
C LEU A 483 19.57 -14.04 -10.85
N LEU A 484 19.11 -12.91 -10.33
CA LEU A 484 17.83 -12.33 -10.72
C LEU A 484 17.78 -12.01 -12.22
N LYS A 485 18.86 -11.44 -12.77
CA LYS A 485 18.97 -11.20 -14.22
C LYS A 485 18.94 -12.48 -15.05
N ALA A 486 19.56 -13.56 -14.57
CA ALA A 486 19.51 -14.86 -15.25
C ALA A 486 18.07 -15.44 -15.24
N VAL A 487 17.37 -15.33 -14.12
CA VAL A 487 15.95 -15.70 -14.02
C VAL A 487 15.10 -14.87 -14.99
N LYS A 488 15.31 -13.55 -15.04
CA LYS A 488 14.60 -12.67 -15.99
C LYS A 488 14.86 -13.11 -17.44
N ALA A 489 16.11 -13.37 -17.81
CA ALA A 489 16.47 -13.77 -19.17
C ALA A 489 15.87 -15.13 -19.57
N GLU A 490 15.71 -16.06 -18.62
CA GLU A 490 15.06 -17.36 -18.85
C GLU A 490 13.54 -17.20 -19.07
N LEU A 491 12.88 -16.39 -18.23
CA LEU A 491 11.41 -16.21 -18.27
C LEU A 491 10.94 -15.23 -19.36
N ASP A 492 11.83 -14.33 -19.79
CA ASP A 492 11.53 -13.26 -20.74
C ASP A 492 12.76 -12.96 -21.62
N PRO A 493 13.15 -13.87 -22.50
CA PRO A 493 14.36 -13.73 -23.32
C PRO A 493 14.33 -12.54 -24.30
N GLN A 494 13.14 -12.00 -24.59
CA GLN A 494 12.97 -10.82 -25.45
C GLN A 494 12.93 -9.49 -24.67
N GLY A 495 12.90 -9.52 -23.34
CA GLY A 495 12.82 -8.33 -22.50
C GLY A 495 11.52 -7.52 -22.65
N LEU A 496 10.39 -8.21 -22.89
CA LEU A 496 9.09 -7.58 -23.15
C LEU A 496 8.25 -7.38 -21.89
N MET A 497 8.48 -8.18 -20.84
CA MET A 497 7.69 -8.14 -19.61
C MET A 497 8.13 -6.97 -18.74
N ASN A 498 7.33 -5.94 -18.71
CA ASN A 498 7.47 -4.70 -17.91
C ASN A 498 8.90 -4.14 -17.93
N PRO A 499 9.47 -3.84 -19.11
CA PRO A 499 10.87 -3.48 -19.25
C PRO A 499 11.23 -2.24 -18.40
N GLY A 500 12.45 -2.24 -17.82
CA GLY A 500 12.98 -1.17 -16.99
C GLY A 500 12.48 -1.15 -15.54
N VAL A 501 11.45 -1.93 -15.22
CA VAL A 501 11.00 -2.09 -13.82
C VAL A 501 12.00 -2.96 -13.06
N LEU A 502 12.26 -2.62 -11.80
CA LEU A 502 13.33 -3.19 -10.95
C LEU A 502 14.76 -2.92 -11.47
N GLY A 503 14.95 -2.23 -12.59
CA GLY A 503 16.21 -2.14 -13.31
C GLY A 503 16.51 -3.33 -14.24
N LEU A 504 15.47 -4.10 -14.62
CA LEU A 504 15.54 -5.30 -15.47
C LEU A 504 15.01 -5.02 -16.88
#